data_9e32bef7c2fe45145c9ae9129b37d77e
#
_entry.id   9e32bef7c2fe45145c9ae9129b37d77e
#
_cell.length_a   1.000
_cell.length_b   1.000
_cell.length_c   1.000
_cell.angle_alpha   90.00
_cell.angle_beta   90.00
_cell.angle_gamma   90.00
#
_symmetry.space_group_name_H-M   'P 1'
#
loop_
_entity.id
_entity.type
_entity.pdbx_description
1 polymer ?
#
loop_
_entity_poly.entity_id
_entity_poly.type
_entity_poly.pdbx_seq_one_letter_code
_entity_poly.pdbx_strand_id
1 'polypeptide(L)'
;RVPGVRQQQAALAERYGLSGFCYYHYWFNGHRLMQRPVEEMLASGKPDFPFMLCWANENWTRAWDGGEQEVLIRQEYSEEDDRAHIRYLLDEVFRDPRYIRVDGKPVFAVYRSALFPDMRRTIEVWREEAAARGAELYLCRVESFNAAGREELAVGFDAAIEFQPFTPVSIVRGGRSSCTTCANCGATAARCAKPITTPTSHTA
;
A
#
# COMPACT_ATOMS: atom_id res chain seq x y z
N ARG A 1 11.58 -0.55 20.62
CA ARG A 1 11.51 -2.00 20.31
C ARG A 1 12.90 -2.50 20.00
N VAL A 2 13.23 -3.71 20.48
CA VAL A 2 14.57 -4.29 20.31
C VAL A 2 14.81 -4.57 18.81
N PRO A 3 15.91 -4.11 18.19
CA PRO A 3 16.20 -4.33 16.76
C PRO A 3 16.12 -5.80 16.33
N GLY A 4 16.47 -6.75 17.18
CA GLY A 4 16.39 -8.18 16.92
C GLY A 4 14.98 -8.73 16.66
N VAL A 5 13.93 -8.09 17.19
CA VAL A 5 12.54 -8.53 16.99
C VAL A 5 12.12 -8.38 15.53
N ARG A 6 12.49 -7.26 14.88
CA ARG A 6 12.17 -7.04 13.47
C ARG A 6 12.84 -8.08 12.56
N GLN A 7 14.09 -8.44 12.87
CA GLN A 7 14.81 -9.48 12.13
C GLN A 7 14.16 -10.86 12.32
N GLN A 8 13.76 -11.20 13.55
CA GLN A 8 13.04 -12.45 13.82
C GLN A 8 11.68 -12.50 13.09
N GLN A 9 10.94 -11.40 13.05
CA GLN A 9 9.69 -11.31 12.31
C GLN A 9 9.89 -11.48 10.80
N ALA A 10 10.93 -10.86 10.23
CA ALA A 10 11.26 -11.02 8.82
C ALA A 10 11.68 -12.46 8.49
N ALA A 11 12.54 -13.07 9.29
CA ALA A 11 12.95 -14.45 9.12
C ALA A 11 11.76 -15.44 9.25
N LEU A 12 10.82 -15.15 10.15
CA LEU A 12 9.60 -15.93 10.27
C LEU A 12 8.71 -15.78 9.04
N ALA A 13 8.52 -14.56 8.57
CA ALA A 13 7.73 -14.27 7.38
C ALA A 13 8.31 -14.99 6.14
N GLU A 14 9.60 -14.88 5.91
CA GLU A 14 10.32 -15.56 4.82
C GLU A 14 10.17 -17.09 4.91
N ARG A 15 10.34 -17.66 6.11
CA ARG A 15 10.17 -19.10 6.35
C ARG A 15 8.77 -19.60 5.97
N TYR A 16 7.75 -18.77 6.13
CA TYR A 16 6.37 -19.10 5.79
C TYR A 16 5.93 -18.58 4.42
N GLY A 17 6.87 -18.19 3.56
CA GLY A 17 6.63 -17.83 2.17
C GLY A 17 5.99 -16.48 1.95
N LEU A 18 6.08 -15.56 2.93
CA LEU A 18 5.66 -14.18 2.74
C LEU A 18 6.76 -13.42 2.00
N SER A 19 6.39 -12.67 0.97
CA SER A 19 7.34 -11.98 0.09
C SER A 19 7.72 -10.57 0.56
N GLY A 20 7.04 -10.03 1.56
CA GLY A 20 7.29 -8.68 2.07
C GLY A 20 6.27 -8.24 3.11
N PHE A 21 6.52 -7.07 3.71
CA PHE A 21 5.60 -6.44 4.64
C PHE A 21 4.92 -5.21 4.03
N CYS A 22 3.66 -5.00 4.38
CA CYS A 22 2.95 -3.76 4.15
C CYS A 22 2.86 -3.00 5.48
N TYR A 23 3.57 -1.87 5.59
CA TYR A 23 3.50 -1.03 6.79
C TYR A 23 2.43 0.03 6.61
N TYR A 24 1.60 0.23 7.64
CA TYR A 24 0.75 1.41 7.68
C TYR A 24 1.60 2.67 7.84
N HIS A 25 1.31 3.63 6.99
CA HIS A 25 1.90 4.97 7.00
C HIS A 25 0.83 5.98 7.41
N TYR A 26 1.16 6.82 8.36
CA TYR A 26 0.25 7.83 8.89
C TYR A 26 0.80 9.21 8.59
N TRP A 27 0.09 9.91 7.73
CA TRP A 27 0.41 11.26 7.30
C TRP A 27 -0.83 12.13 7.47
N PHE A 28 -0.74 13.16 8.30
CA PHE A 28 -1.81 14.09 8.62
C PHE A 28 -1.32 15.52 8.35
N ASN A 29 -1.55 16.03 7.15
CA ASN A 29 -1.18 17.40 6.76
C ASN A 29 0.25 17.78 7.17
N GLY A 30 1.24 17.00 6.72
CA GLY A 30 2.65 17.15 7.05
C GLY A 30 3.09 16.52 8.38
N HIS A 31 2.16 16.16 9.26
CA HIS A 31 2.49 15.47 10.52
C HIS A 31 2.54 13.96 10.32
N ARG A 32 3.68 13.36 10.62
CA ARG A 32 3.88 11.92 10.57
C ARG A 32 3.71 11.31 11.96
N LEU A 33 2.89 10.28 12.04
CA LEU A 33 2.67 9.55 13.29
C LEU A 33 3.14 8.11 13.16
N MET A 34 3.56 7.52 14.27
CA MET A 34 4.08 6.15 14.33
C MET A 34 5.20 5.84 13.31
N GLN A 35 5.87 6.87 12.81
CA GLN A 35 6.89 6.79 11.75
C GLN A 35 8.18 6.10 12.20
N ARG A 36 8.51 6.14 13.49
CA ARG A 36 9.77 5.65 14.03
C ARG A 36 10.15 4.23 13.61
N PRO A 37 9.25 3.22 13.58
CA PRO A 37 9.61 1.88 13.13
C PRO A 37 10.11 1.82 11.69
N VAL A 38 9.52 2.61 10.79
CA VAL A 38 9.91 2.69 9.38
C VAL A 38 11.22 3.48 9.25
N GLU A 39 11.34 4.62 9.90
CA GLU A 39 12.56 5.44 9.89
C GLU A 39 13.79 4.66 10.40
N GLU A 40 13.66 3.93 11.52
CA GLU A 40 14.73 3.10 12.05
C GLU A 40 15.09 1.94 11.10
N MET A 41 14.11 1.37 10.39
CA MET A 41 14.32 0.34 9.38
C MET A 41 15.07 0.89 8.17
N LEU A 42 14.69 2.06 7.68
CA LEU A 42 15.36 2.75 6.58
C LEU A 42 16.82 3.09 6.96
N ALA A 43 17.00 3.74 8.11
CA ALA A 43 18.32 4.18 8.58
C ALA A 43 19.29 3.02 8.85
N SER A 44 18.79 1.89 9.36
CA SER A 44 19.63 0.73 9.70
C SER A 44 19.86 -0.22 8.51
N GLY A 45 19.07 -0.14 7.45
CA GLY A 45 19.06 -1.15 6.39
C GLY A 45 18.55 -2.53 6.85
N LYS A 46 17.96 -2.65 8.05
CA LYS A 46 17.55 -3.95 8.65
C LYS A 46 16.10 -3.92 9.12
N PRO A 47 15.35 -5.04 8.98
CA PRO A 47 15.74 -6.28 8.31
C PRO A 47 15.91 -6.10 6.80
N ASP A 48 16.73 -6.95 6.17
CA ASP A 48 16.82 -7.06 4.73
C ASP A 48 15.64 -7.91 4.22
N PHE A 49 14.49 -7.27 4.16
CA PHE A 49 13.23 -7.91 3.76
C PHE A 49 12.35 -6.91 3.01
N PRO A 50 11.72 -7.30 1.90
CA PRO A 50 10.93 -6.39 1.09
C PRO A 50 9.78 -5.74 1.84
N PHE A 51 9.47 -4.50 1.52
CA PHE A 51 8.36 -3.78 2.14
C PHE A 51 7.71 -2.77 1.19
N MET A 52 6.47 -2.42 1.52
CA MET A 52 5.73 -1.31 0.93
C MET A 52 4.98 -0.54 2.01
N LEU A 53 4.46 0.61 1.64
CA LEU A 53 3.61 1.42 2.52
C LEU A 53 2.16 1.42 2.05
N CYS A 54 1.26 1.47 3.03
CA CYS A 54 -0.15 1.74 2.84
C CYS A 54 -0.54 2.96 3.67
N TRP A 55 -1.01 4.03 3.03
CA TRP A 55 -1.49 5.21 3.74
C TRP A 55 -2.83 4.93 4.41
N ALA A 56 -2.82 4.89 5.74
CA ALA A 56 -4.01 4.79 6.56
C ALA A 56 -4.62 6.19 6.75
N ASN A 57 -5.33 6.64 5.73
CA ASN A 57 -5.82 8.00 5.57
C ASN A 57 -7.19 8.24 6.21
N GLU A 58 -7.45 7.65 7.37
CA GLU A 58 -8.67 7.86 8.13
C GLU A 58 -8.43 8.85 9.28
N ASN A 59 -9.48 9.54 9.72
CA ASN A 59 -9.44 10.28 10.97
C ASN A 59 -9.13 9.33 12.13
N TRP A 60 -8.31 9.76 13.07
CA TRP A 60 -8.21 9.05 14.35
C TRP A 60 -9.33 9.51 15.28
N THR A 61 -10.11 8.53 15.72
CA THR A 61 -11.28 8.73 16.61
C THR A 61 -11.15 7.84 17.82
N ARG A 62 -11.99 8.05 18.83
CA ARG A 62 -12.08 7.20 20.03
C ARG A 62 -12.99 5.99 19.82
N ALA A 63 -12.91 5.34 18.66
CA ALA A 63 -13.78 4.22 18.29
C ALA A 63 -13.72 3.02 19.24
N TRP A 64 -12.58 2.79 19.90
CA TRP A 64 -12.38 1.65 20.83
C TRP A 64 -13.12 1.77 22.17
N ASP A 65 -13.62 2.93 22.53
CA ASP A 65 -14.41 3.12 23.74
C ASP A 65 -15.83 3.65 23.46
N GLY A 66 -16.30 3.48 22.22
CA GLY A 66 -17.63 3.90 21.77
C GLY A 66 -17.75 5.38 21.41
N GLY A 67 -16.65 6.13 21.44
CA GLY A 67 -16.58 7.54 21.05
C GLY A 67 -16.27 7.76 19.58
N GLU A 68 -16.92 7.05 18.66
CA GLU A 68 -16.61 7.11 17.20
C GLU A 68 -16.74 8.52 16.60
N GLN A 69 -17.53 9.38 17.23
CA GLN A 69 -17.73 10.76 16.79
C GLN A 69 -16.68 11.75 17.34
N GLU A 70 -15.88 11.34 18.33
CA GLU A 70 -14.83 12.17 18.88
C GLU A 70 -13.55 12.03 18.03
N VAL A 71 -13.30 13.01 17.17
CA VAL A 71 -12.12 13.06 16.33
C VAL A 71 -10.93 13.57 17.13
N LEU A 72 -9.92 12.72 17.34
CA LEU A 72 -8.65 13.06 18.02
C LEU A 72 -7.70 13.76 17.05
N ILE A 73 -7.57 13.25 15.83
CA ILE A 73 -6.77 13.83 14.76
C ILE A 73 -7.57 13.74 13.48
N ARG A 74 -7.79 14.88 12.84
CA ARG A 74 -8.50 14.98 11.58
C ARG A 74 -7.55 14.77 10.41
N GLN A 75 -7.98 13.99 9.43
CA GLN A 75 -7.34 13.93 8.13
C GLN A 75 -7.88 15.07 7.26
N GLU A 76 -7.00 15.92 6.79
CA GLU A 76 -7.31 16.99 5.86
C GLU A 76 -6.60 16.73 4.54
N TYR A 77 -7.20 17.15 3.44
CA TYR A 77 -6.70 16.93 2.09
C TYR A 77 -6.55 18.26 1.38
N SER A 78 -5.38 18.52 0.81
CA SER A 78 -5.12 19.67 -0.05
C SER A 78 -4.06 19.30 -1.09
N GLU A 79 -4.07 19.97 -2.23
CA GLU A 79 -3.06 19.74 -3.27
C GLU A 79 -1.64 20.05 -2.77
N GLU A 80 -1.49 21.04 -1.89
CA GLU A 80 -0.20 21.38 -1.29
C GLU A 80 0.32 20.23 -0.41
N ASP A 81 -0.55 19.64 0.41
CA ASP A 81 -0.20 18.49 1.24
C ASP A 81 0.05 17.24 0.40
N ASP A 82 -0.74 16.99 -0.65
CA ASP A 82 -0.52 15.91 -1.60
C ASP A 82 0.88 15.98 -2.22
N ARG A 83 1.32 17.18 -2.63
CA ARG A 83 2.68 17.42 -3.14
C ARG A 83 3.75 17.17 -2.07
N ALA A 84 3.56 17.69 -0.88
CA ALA A 84 4.50 17.50 0.23
C ALA A 84 4.64 16.02 0.60
N HIS A 85 3.51 15.31 0.68
CA HIS A 85 3.46 13.89 1.00
C HIS A 85 4.21 13.04 -0.02
N ILE A 86 3.88 13.19 -1.30
CA ILE A 86 4.50 12.35 -2.33
C ILE A 86 5.99 12.66 -2.50
N ARG A 87 6.41 13.93 -2.34
CA ARG A 87 7.82 14.33 -2.35
C ARG A 87 8.60 13.62 -1.25
N TYR A 88 8.06 13.64 -0.03
CA TYR A 88 8.65 12.89 1.07
C TYR A 88 8.83 11.41 0.75
N LEU A 89 7.80 10.76 0.19
CA LEU A 89 7.88 9.34 -0.16
C LEU A 89 8.91 9.07 -1.26
N LEU A 90 8.96 9.90 -2.30
CA LEU A 90 9.90 9.79 -3.41
C LEU A 90 11.35 10.00 -2.97
N ASP A 91 11.57 10.98 -2.09
CA ASP A 91 12.91 11.39 -1.70
C ASP A 91 13.51 10.51 -0.58
N GLU A 92 12.68 10.03 0.36
CA GLU A 92 13.15 9.34 1.56
C GLU A 92 12.86 7.83 1.58
N VAL A 93 11.73 7.40 1.00
CA VAL A 93 11.25 6.01 1.18
C VAL A 93 11.40 5.17 -0.07
N PHE A 94 10.94 5.67 -1.20
CA PHE A 94 10.91 4.91 -2.45
C PHE A 94 12.29 4.66 -3.04
N ARG A 95 13.34 5.31 -2.55
CA ARG A 95 14.74 5.06 -2.94
C ARG A 95 15.33 3.81 -2.31
N ASP A 96 14.73 3.29 -1.25
CA ASP A 96 15.24 2.09 -0.59
C ASP A 96 15.17 0.89 -1.55
N PRO A 97 16.28 0.13 -1.72
CA PRO A 97 16.32 -1.00 -2.66
C PRO A 97 15.38 -2.14 -2.29
N ARG A 98 14.96 -2.24 -1.01
CA ARG A 98 14.00 -3.23 -0.51
C ARG A 98 12.55 -2.82 -0.76
N TYR A 99 12.31 -1.58 -1.23
CA TYR A 99 10.95 -1.12 -1.48
C TYR A 99 10.32 -1.89 -2.64
N ILE A 100 9.14 -2.47 -2.42
CA ILE A 100 8.44 -3.30 -3.42
C ILE A 100 8.08 -2.46 -4.64
N ARG A 101 8.39 -3.02 -5.83
CA ARG A 101 8.15 -2.38 -7.13
C ARG A 101 7.45 -3.34 -8.07
N VAL A 102 6.65 -2.78 -8.97
CA VAL A 102 6.07 -3.47 -10.12
C VAL A 102 6.57 -2.77 -11.38
N ASP A 103 7.22 -3.50 -12.26
CA ASP A 103 7.84 -2.96 -13.49
C ASP A 103 8.73 -1.72 -13.21
N GLY A 104 9.50 -1.74 -12.11
CA GLY A 104 10.37 -0.65 -11.68
C GLY A 104 9.68 0.48 -10.90
N LYS A 105 8.36 0.52 -10.85
CA LYS A 105 7.55 1.56 -10.20
C LYS A 105 7.30 1.20 -8.75
N PRO A 106 7.61 2.07 -7.77
CA PRO A 106 7.30 1.81 -6.36
C PRO A 106 5.79 1.67 -6.14
N VAL A 107 5.42 0.65 -5.37
CA VAL A 107 4.01 0.36 -5.06
C VAL A 107 3.57 1.19 -3.86
N PHE A 108 2.55 2.01 -4.03
CA PHE A 108 1.99 2.78 -2.92
C PHE A 108 0.48 2.52 -2.82
N ALA A 109 0.04 2.12 -1.63
CA ALA A 109 -1.36 1.79 -1.39
C ALA A 109 -2.08 2.89 -0.60
N VAL A 110 -3.33 3.14 -0.97
CA VAL A 110 -4.27 4.03 -0.26
C VAL A 110 -5.36 3.18 0.38
N TYR A 111 -5.54 3.33 1.70
CA TYR A 111 -6.49 2.50 2.45
C TYR A 111 -7.94 2.87 2.18
N ARG A 112 -8.28 4.16 2.17
CA ARG A 112 -9.65 4.68 2.00
C ARG A 112 -9.71 5.73 0.89
N SER A 113 -9.66 5.30 -0.37
CA SER A 113 -9.72 6.19 -1.53
C SER A 113 -10.99 7.04 -1.59
N ALA A 114 -12.12 6.52 -1.09
CA ALA A 114 -13.40 7.20 -1.07
C ALA A 114 -13.48 8.41 -0.10
N LEU A 115 -12.49 8.59 0.79
CA LEU A 115 -12.47 9.73 1.71
C LEU A 115 -11.87 11.01 1.09
N PHE A 116 -11.24 10.90 -0.07
CA PHE A 116 -10.69 12.07 -0.76
C PHE A 116 -11.81 12.90 -1.39
N PRO A 117 -11.74 14.22 -1.31
CA PRO A 117 -12.66 15.09 -2.03
C PRO A 117 -12.55 14.92 -3.55
N ASP A 118 -11.33 14.76 -4.07
CA ASP A 118 -11.01 14.48 -5.47
C ASP A 118 -9.77 13.59 -5.58
N MET A 119 -9.99 12.28 -5.54
CA MET A 119 -8.91 11.30 -5.64
C MET A 119 -8.20 11.33 -7.00
N ARG A 120 -8.92 11.67 -8.08
CA ARG A 120 -8.34 11.80 -9.41
C ARG A 120 -7.28 12.91 -9.42
N ARG A 121 -7.62 14.07 -8.89
CA ARG A 121 -6.68 15.20 -8.82
C ARG A 121 -5.46 14.88 -7.96
N THR A 122 -5.66 14.22 -6.82
CA THR A 122 -4.54 13.75 -5.98
C THR A 122 -3.60 12.81 -6.75
N ILE A 123 -4.15 11.83 -7.49
CA ILE A 123 -3.34 10.90 -8.32
C ILE A 123 -2.56 11.68 -9.40
N GLU A 124 -3.19 12.63 -10.07
CA GLU A 124 -2.53 13.47 -11.07
C GLU A 124 -1.34 14.21 -10.46
N VAL A 125 -1.55 14.88 -9.32
CA VAL A 125 -0.49 15.60 -8.57
C VAL A 125 0.66 14.67 -8.21
N TRP A 126 0.36 13.47 -7.71
CA TRP A 126 1.40 12.51 -7.37
C TRP A 126 2.20 12.03 -8.59
N ARG A 127 1.53 11.80 -9.71
CA ARG A 127 2.20 11.42 -10.96
C ARG A 127 3.02 12.55 -11.56
N GLU A 128 2.54 13.80 -11.49
CA GLU A 128 3.29 15.00 -11.88
C GLU A 128 4.60 15.11 -11.10
N GLU A 129 4.54 15.00 -9.77
CA GLU A 129 5.71 15.09 -8.88
C GLU A 129 6.71 13.94 -9.10
N ALA A 130 6.20 12.73 -9.35
CA ALA A 130 7.04 11.58 -9.68
C ALA A 130 7.73 11.77 -11.04
N ALA A 131 7.00 12.20 -12.08
CA ALA A 131 7.54 12.46 -13.41
C ALA A 131 8.62 13.54 -13.39
N ALA A 132 8.44 14.61 -12.60
CA ALA A 132 9.44 15.67 -12.42
C ALA A 132 10.76 15.14 -11.82
N ARG A 133 10.74 13.97 -11.19
CA ARG A 133 11.92 13.25 -10.63
C ARG A 133 12.38 12.08 -11.50
N GLY A 134 11.81 11.92 -12.69
CA GLY A 134 12.12 10.80 -13.59
C GLY A 134 11.62 9.45 -13.08
N ALA A 135 10.61 9.45 -12.21
CA ALA A 135 10.02 8.26 -11.63
C ALA A 135 8.55 8.08 -12.09
N GLU A 136 8.08 6.85 -12.04
CA GLU A 136 6.68 6.51 -12.19
C GLU A 136 6.19 5.78 -10.93
N LEU A 137 4.90 5.86 -10.65
CA LEU A 137 4.28 5.23 -9.48
C LEU A 137 3.36 4.07 -9.90
N TYR A 138 3.32 3.02 -9.07
CA TYR A 138 2.30 1.97 -9.14
C TYR A 138 1.34 2.16 -7.96
N LEU A 139 0.19 2.76 -8.25
CA LEU A 139 -0.76 3.16 -7.22
C LEU A 139 -1.83 2.08 -7.03
N CYS A 140 -2.00 1.65 -5.80
CA CYS A 140 -2.99 0.67 -5.41
C CYS A 140 -4.04 1.29 -4.48
N ARG A 141 -5.29 0.84 -4.62
CA ARG A 141 -6.31 1.06 -3.59
C ARG A 141 -6.53 -0.21 -2.80
N VAL A 142 -6.92 -0.09 -1.55
CA VAL A 142 -7.36 -1.22 -0.75
C VAL A 142 -8.87 -1.40 -0.93
N GLU A 143 -9.29 -2.61 -1.32
CA GLU A 143 -10.70 -2.99 -1.38
C GLU A 143 -11.16 -3.46 -0.01
N SER A 144 -11.90 -2.62 0.69
CA SER A 144 -12.48 -2.91 1.98
C SER A 144 -13.95 -2.43 1.99
N PHE A 145 -14.77 -3.04 2.83
CA PHE A 145 -16.11 -2.54 3.14
C PHE A 145 -17.10 -2.44 1.96
N ASN A 146 -17.13 -3.45 1.08
CA ASN A 146 -18.10 -3.57 -0.03
C ASN A 146 -18.01 -2.51 -1.13
N ALA A 147 -16.91 -1.79 -1.25
CA ALA A 147 -16.66 -0.89 -2.37
C ALA A 147 -16.34 -1.72 -3.63
N ALA A 148 -17.31 -1.90 -4.52
CA ALA A 148 -17.16 -2.64 -5.76
C ALA A 148 -16.25 -1.90 -6.76
N GLY A 149 -15.11 -2.48 -7.00
CA GLY A 149 -13.87 -2.05 -7.52
C GLY A 149 -13.69 -1.43 -8.89
N ARG A 150 -14.56 -1.60 -9.87
CA ARG A 150 -14.24 -1.18 -11.26
C ARG A 150 -14.32 0.31 -11.52
N GLU A 151 -15.30 0.98 -10.95
CA GLU A 151 -15.48 2.43 -11.16
C GLU A 151 -14.36 3.24 -10.52
N GLU A 152 -13.84 2.76 -9.39
CA GLU A 152 -12.75 3.43 -8.68
C GLU A 152 -11.36 3.19 -9.29
N LEU A 153 -11.13 2.10 -10.05
CA LEU A 153 -9.91 1.95 -10.86
C LEU A 153 -9.86 2.97 -11.99
N ALA A 154 -11.04 3.36 -12.53
CA ALA A 154 -11.14 4.40 -13.55
C ALA A 154 -10.71 5.79 -13.06
N VAL A 155 -10.53 5.98 -11.75
CA VAL A 155 -10.01 7.22 -11.16
C VAL A 155 -8.51 7.38 -11.43
N GLY A 156 -7.78 6.29 -11.68
CA GLY A 156 -6.36 6.35 -12.05
C GLY A 156 -5.45 5.43 -11.25
N PHE A 157 -5.99 4.52 -10.44
CA PHE A 157 -5.23 3.45 -9.81
C PHE A 157 -4.80 2.38 -10.80
N ASP A 158 -3.62 1.79 -10.60
CA ASP A 158 -3.08 0.72 -11.43
C ASP A 158 -3.61 -0.65 -10.99
N ALA A 159 -3.94 -0.82 -9.69
CA ALA A 159 -4.45 -2.06 -9.13
C ALA A 159 -5.29 -1.87 -7.86
N ALA A 160 -5.96 -2.94 -7.46
CA ALA A 160 -6.65 -3.06 -6.18
C ALA A 160 -6.04 -4.17 -5.35
N ILE A 161 -5.94 -3.94 -4.03
CA ILE A 161 -5.49 -4.90 -3.03
C ILE A 161 -6.71 -5.38 -2.24
N GLU A 162 -7.02 -6.66 -2.32
CA GLU A 162 -8.10 -7.25 -1.55
C GLU A 162 -7.73 -7.31 -0.07
N PHE A 163 -8.57 -6.72 0.79
CA PHE A 163 -8.35 -6.70 2.23
C PHE A 163 -9.13 -7.84 2.91
N GLN A 164 -8.41 -8.87 3.28
CA GLN A 164 -8.97 -10.01 4.00
C GLN A 164 -8.92 -9.79 5.52
N PRO A 165 -9.89 -10.32 6.30
CA PRO A 165 -10.88 -11.37 6.00
C PRO A 165 -12.31 -10.86 5.73
N PHE A 166 -12.50 -9.64 5.28
CA PHE A 166 -13.82 -9.02 5.15
C PHE A 166 -14.62 -9.46 3.91
N THR A 167 -13.98 -10.14 2.97
CA THR A 167 -14.72 -10.80 1.89
C THR A 167 -15.31 -12.11 2.43
N PRO A 168 -16.63 -12.37 2.26
CA PRO A 168 -17.19 -13.66 2.65
C PRO A 168 -16.48 -14.74 1.85
N VAL A 169 -15.61 -15.48 2.51
CA VAL A 169 -14.98 -16.66 1.94
C VAL A 169 -16.09 -17.68 1.76
N SER A 170 -16.58 -17.80 0.52
CA SER A 170 -17.35 -18.96 0.13
C SER A 170 -16.41 -20.14 0.23
N ILE A 171 -16.46 -20.88 1.33
CA ILE A 171 -15.77 -22.15 1.47
C ILE A 171 -16.41 -23.10 0.46
N VAL A 172 -15.90 -23.10 -0.75
CA VAL A 172 -16.24 -24.10 -1.75
C VAL A 172 -15.56 -25.39 -1.33
N ARG A 173 -16.30 -26.24 -0.63
CA ARG A 173 -15.90 -27.63 -0.39
C ARG A 173 -15.74 -28.28 -1.76
N GLY A 174 -14.48 -28.56 -2.13
CA GLY A 174 -14.13 -29.52 -3.17
C GLY A 174 -14.62 -29.17 -4.59
N GLY A 175 -14.05 -28.12 -5.20
CA GLY A 175 -14.18 -27.84 -6.60
C GLY A 175 -13.10 -26.84 -7.00
N ARG A 176 -12.50 -27.01 -8.15
CA ARG A 176 -11.47 -26.11 -8.68
C ARG A 176 -11.95 -24.67 -8.54
N SER A 177 -11.18 -23.85 -7.88
CA SER A 177 -11.41 -22.43 -7.67
C SER A 177 -11.57 -21.73 -9.02
N SER A 178 -12.80 -21.53 -9.46
CA SER A 178 -13.08 -20.57 -10.52
C SER A 178 -13.15 -19.22 -9.83
N CYS A 179 -12.17 -18.36 -10.08
CA CYS A 179 -12.19 -16.97 -9.66
C CYS A 179 -13.43 -16.30 -10.26
N THR A 180 -14.49 -16.12 -9.48
CA THR A 180 -15.76 -15.53 -9.94
C THR A 180 -15.60 -14.06 -10.33
N THR A 181 -14.51 -13.41 -9.96
CA THR A 181 -14.18 -12.03 -10.34
C THR A 181 -13.58 -11.90 -11.75
N CYS A 182 -13.06 -13.00 -12.33
CA CYS A 182 -12.47 -12.97 -13.69
C CYS A 182 -13.47 -13.27 -14.83
N ALA A 183 -14.70 -13.71 -14.52
CA ALA A 183 -15.68 -14.11 -15.55
C ALA A 183 -16.18 -12.96 -16.43
N ASN A 184 -15.88 -11.71 -16.09
CA ASN A 184 -16.39 -10.54 -16.81
C ASN A 184 -15.33 -9.66 -17.49
N CYS A 185 -14.03 -9.99 -17.43
CA CYS A 185 -12.99 -9.13 -18.01
C CYS A 185 -12.43 -9.57 -19.36
N GLY A 186 -13.00 -10.53 -20.05
CA GLY A 186 -12.59 -10.91 -21.43
C GLY A 186 -11.08 -11.14 -21.64
N ALA A 187 -10.29 -11.16 -20.56
CA ALA A 187 -8.87 -11.40 -20.60
C ALA A 187 -8.58 -12.84 -20.16
N THR A 188 -7.91 -13.58 -21.00
CA THR A 188 -7.45 -14.94 -20.74
C THR A 188 -6.67 -15.01 -19.40
N ALA A 189 -6.92 -16.04 -18.61
CA ALA A 189 -6.38 -16.31 -17.26
C ALA A 189 -4.85 -16.21 -17.11
N ALA A 190 -4.11 -16.01 -18.19
CA ALA A 190 -2.66 -15.91 -18.22
C ALA A 190 -2.10 -14.54 -17.78
N ARG A 191 -2.95 -13.53 -17.54
CA ARG A 191 -2.47 -12.17 -17.15
C ARG A 191 -2.65 -11.82 -15.68
N CYS A 192 -3.28 -12.67 -14.89
CA CYS A 192 -3.53 -12.37 -13.46
C CYS A 192 -2.44 -12.87 -12.51
N ALA A 193 -1.43 -13.55 -13.01
CA ALA A 193 -0.34 -14.10 -12.21
C ALA A 193 1.00 -13.84 -12.90
N LYS A 194 1.45 -12.58 -12.91
CA LYS A 194 2.89 -12.35 -13.01
C LYS A 194 3.46 -12.40 -11.60
N PRO A 195 4.42 -13.29 -11.30
CA PRO A 195 5.09 -13.30 -10.02
C PRO A 195 5.85 -11.98 -9.85
N ILE A 196 5.78 -11.41 -8.64
CA ILE A 196 6.64 -10.30 -8.24
C ILE A 196 8.07 -10.82 -8.35
N THR A 197 8.83 -10.32 -9.31
CA THR A 197 10.25 -10.69 -9.46
C THR A 197 11.04 -10.05 -8.34
N THR A 198 11.48 -10.85 -7.37
CA THR A 198 12.53 -10.47 -6.43
C THR A 198 13.85 -10.34 -7.20
N PRO A 199 14.67 -9.31 -6.96
CA PRO A 199 16.00 -9.27 -7.54
C PRO A 199 16.84 -10.44 -6.99
N THR A 200 17.21 -11.36 -7.87
CA THR A 200 18.21 -12.41 -7.56
C THR A 200 19.56 -11.74 -7.33
N SER A 201 20.10 -11.89 -6.11
CA SER A 201 21.48 -11.56 -5.81
C SER A 201 22.40 -12.45 -6.65
N HIS A 202 23.03 -11.89 -7.67
CA HIS A 202 24.21 -12.53 -8.28
C HIS A 202 25.42 -12.21 -7.39
N THR A 203 25.84 -13.21 -6.65
CA THR A 203 27.22 -13.31 -6.13
C THR A 203 28.11 -13.78 -7.28
N ALA A 204 29.08 -12.96 -7.62
CA ALA A 204 30.34 -13.37 -8.24
C ALA A 204 31.46 -12.91 -7.35
#